data_bd10ad566af9a28c82772a8d97a9e331
#
_entry.id   bd10ad566af9a28c82772a8d97a9e331
#
_cell.length_a   1.000
_cell.length_b   1.000
_cell.length_c   1.000
_cell.angle_alpha   90.00
_cell.angle_beta   90.00
_cell.angle_gamma   90.00
#
_symmetry.space_group_name_H-M   'P 1'
#
loop_
_entity.id
_entity.type
_entity.pdbx_description
1 polymer ?
#
loop_
_entity_poly.entity_id
_entity_poly.type
_entity_poly.pdbx_seq_one_letter_code
_entity_poly.pdbx_strand_id
1 'polypeptide(L)'
;MIANSLPAIRVSGLTKRFGEVLAVNDIGFQVNNGELFGFLGPNGAGKTTTINMLTGLARLDAGKINIGGIECTGNPKAAQHLTGIVPDESNLYPELTGFENLCFCAALYGIRKIERHKRAKELLDTFGLNDAANRKFAGYSKGMKRKLTFAAGIIHQPPILFLDEPTTGIDVASARQVRQIIADLHRKGTTIFLTTHYIEEAERLCERIAFIVNGQIVRTERTADLLKPVQCKNVLIISVADAGANLCEELYTAFPQYQFQSNIPGQIRVESLEPVNVGPLIRFLEERGIRVIEARRHLPSLEDVFIQVTGIEAGLMQKEKEKAGGGGNQ
;
A
#
# COMPACT_ATOMS: atom_id res chain seq x y z
N MET A 1 -21.78 -18.89 -17.57
CA MET A 1 -20.69 -18.62 -18.53
C MET A 1 -19.98 -17.36 -18.05
N ILE A 2 -18.83 -17.50 -17.40
CA ILE A 2 -17.99 -16.35 -16.99
C ILE A 2 -17.35 -15.86 -18.29
N ALA A 3 -17.84 -14.74 -18.81
CA ALA A 3 -17.21 -14.07 -19.94
C ALA A 3 -15.75 -13.84 -19.58
N ASN A 4 -14.83 -14.37 -20.38
CA ASN A 4 -13.39 -14.21 -20.25
C ASN A 4 -13.06 -12.76 -20.62
N SER A 5 -13.44 -11.79 -19.77
CA SER A 5 -13.11 -10.38 -19.98
C SER A 5 -11.60 -10.21 -19.81
N LEU A 6 -10.96 -9.59 -20.80
CA LEU A 6 -9.53 -9.25 -20.71
C LEU A 6 -9.27 -8.47 -19.42
N PRO A 7 -8.17 -8.75 -18.71
CA PRO A 7 -7.82 -7.99 -17.51
C PRO A 7 -7.61 -6.50 -17.84
N ALA A 8 -7.94 -5.63 -16.88
CA ALA A 8 -7.72 -4.19 -17.02
C ALA A 8 -6.24 -3.84 -17.19
N ILE A 9 -5.36 -4.57 -16.51
CA ILE A 9 -3.91 -4.42 -16.63
C ILE A 9 -3.31 -5.82 -16.77
N ARG A 10 -2.44 -5.99 -17.78
CA ARG A 10 -1.62 -7.19 -17.95
C ARG A 10 -0.16 -6.81 -18.17
N VAL A 11 0.72 -7.38 -17.39
CA VAL A 11 2.16 -7.15 -17.41
C VAL A 11 2.87 -8.50 -17.51
N SER A 12 3.89 -8.59 -18.37
CA SER A 12 4.72 -9.79 -18.49
C SER A 12 6.17 -9.42 -18.76
N GLY A 13 7.08 -9.99 -17.98
CA GLY A 13 8.53 -9.85 -18.14
C GLY A 13 9.03 -8.41 -17.93
N LEU A 14 8.31 -7.58 -17.17
CA LEU A 14 8.63 -6.17 -17.02
C LEU A 14 9.96 -5.98 -16.31
N THR A 15 10.89 -5.29 -16.97
CA THR A 15 12.25 -5.07 -16.48
C THR A 15 12.66 -3.62 -16.63
N LYS A 16 13.34 -3.07 -15.60
CA LYS A 16 13.91 -1.73 -15.61
C LYS A 16 15.23 -1.68 -14.86
N ARG A 17 16.24 -1.13 -15.53
CA ARG A 17 17.56 -0.88 -14.99
C ARG A 17 17.88 0.62 -15.01
N PHE A 18 18.55 1.10 -13.99
CA PHE A 18 19.14 2.45 -13.91
C PHE A 18 20.63 2.30 -13.59
N GLY A 19 21.48 2.42 -14.61
CA GLY A 19 22.91 2.11 -14.47
C GLY A 19 23.10 0.64 -14.00
N GLU A 20 23.80 0.47 -12.88
CA GLU A 20 24.03 -0.84 -12.27
C GLU A 20 22.82 -1.37 -11.47
N VAL A 21 21.85 -0.51 -11.13
CA VAL A 21 20.71 -0.89 -10.30
C VAL A 21 19.60 -1.50 -11.14
N LEU A 22 19.26 -2.77 -10.87
CA LEU A 22 18.12 -3.46 -11.44
C LEU A 22 16.88 -3.17 -10.58
N ALA A 23 16.16 -2.09 -10.91
CA ALA A 23 15.06 -1.58 -10.10
C ALA A 23 13.78 -2.43 -10.20
N VAL A 24 13.55 -3.05 -11.36
CA VAL A 24 12.46 -4.01 -11.59
C VAL A 24 13.02 -5.14 -12.44
N ASN A 25 12.79 -6.39 -12.01
CA ASN A 25 13.42 -7.59 -12.56
C ASN A 25 12.38 -8.64 -12.94
N ASP A 26 12.06 -8.72 -14.23
CA ASP A 26 11.22 -9.74 -14.84
C ASP A 26 9.87 -9.98 -14.11
N ILE A 27 9.17 -8.91 -13.75
CA ILE A 27 7.88 -9.05 -13.07
C ILE A 27 6.72 -9.26 -14.05
N GLY A 28 5.76 -10.10 -13.62
CA GLY A 28 4.52 -10.32 -14.34
C GLY A 28 3.33 -10.39 -13.39
N PHE A 29 2.23 -9.70 -13.77
CA PHE A 29 0.98 -9.73 -13.02
C PHE A 29 -0.21 -9.31 -13.89
N GLN A 30 -1.42 -9.52 -13.36
CA GLN A 30 -2.66 -9.10 -13.99
C GLN A 30 -3.55 -8.45 -12.93
N VAL A 31 -4.31 -7.43 -13.34
CA VAL A 31 -5.35 -6.78 -12.52
C VAL A 31 -6.66 -6.91 -13.28
N ASN A 32 -7.69 -7.42 -12.62
CA ASN A 32 -9.00 -7.59 -13.23
C ASN A 32 -9.77 -6.27 -13.29
N ASN A 33 -10.79 -6.20 -14.16
CA ASN A 33 -11.67 -5.03 -14.20
C ASN A 33 -12.41 -4.86 -12.87
N GLY A 34 -12.43 -3.64 -12.34
CA GLY A 34 -13.05 -3.29 -11.07
C GLY A 34 -12.30 -3.79 -9.83
N GLU A 35 -11.12 -4.38 -9.96
CA GLU A 35 -10.32 -4.87 -8.84
C GLU A 35 -9.55 -3.74 -8.15
N LEU A 36 -9.45 -3.77 -6.81
CA LEU A 36 -8.48 -3.00 -6.04
C LEU A 36 -7.28 -3.88 -5.72
N PHE A 37 -6.21 -3.69 -6.49
CA PHE A 37 -4.98 -4.48 -6.44
C PHE A 37 -3.88 -3.71 -5.70
N GLY A 38 -3.34 -4.32 -4.65
CA GLY A 38 -2.25 -3.79 -3.85
C GLY A 38 -0.88 -4.25 -4.33
N PHE A 39 0.06 -3.32 -4.41
CA PHE A 39 1.46 -3.59 -4.71
C PHE A 39 2.30 -3.16 -3.51
N LEU A 40 2.57 -4.11 -2.60
CA LEU A 40 3.10 -3.89 -1.27
C LEU A 40 4.58 -4.26 -1.20
N GLY A 41 5.40 -3.38 -0.65
CA GLY A 41 6.82 -3.64 -0.45
C GLY A 41 7.56 -2.48 0.20
N PRO A 42 8.81 -2.70 0.65
CA PRO A 42 9.62 -1.67 1.27
C PRO A 42 9.97 -0.53 0.31
N ASN A 43 10.52 0.56 0.85
CA ASN A 43 11.06 1.63 0.04
C ASN A 43 12.22 1.08 -0.81
N GLY A 44 12.31 1.55 -2.06
CA GLY A 44 13.31 1.03 -3.01
C GLY A 44 12.96 -0.31 -3.68
N ALA A 45 11.86 -0.97 -3.32
CA ALA A 45 11.47 -2.26 -3.90
C ALA A 45 11.06 -2.22 -5.38
N GLY A 46 10.94 -1.05 -6.01
CA GLY A 46 10.56 -0.89 -7.41
C GLY A 46 9.10 -0.47 -7.65
N LYS A 47 8.32 -0.13 -6.60
CA LYS A 47 6.90 0.23 -6.69
C LYS A 47 6.63 1.42 -7.61
N THR A 48 7.20 2.58 -7.31
CA THR A 48 7.08 3.81 -8.11
C THR A 48 7.62 3.61 -9.52
N THR A 49 8.74 2.88 -9.67
CA THR A 49 9.31 2.54 -10.99
C THR A 49 8.32 1.75 -11.83
N THR A 50 7.62 0.78 -11.21
CA THR A 50 6.59 0.00 -11.89
C THR A 50 5.43 0.89 -12.34
N ILE A 51 4.87 1.75 -11.47
CA ILE A 51 3.83 2.72 -11.86
C ILE A 51 4.32 3.61 -13.02
N ASN A 52 5.53 4.14 -12.93
CA ASN A 52 6.08 5.02 -13.96
C ASN A 52 6.19 4.32 -15.34
N MET A 53 6.51 3.03 -15.37
CA MET A 53 6.49 2.26 -16.61
C MET A 53 5.06 2.01 -17.12
N LEU A 54 4.12 1.67 -16.24
CA LEU A 54 2.72 1.44 -16.61
C LEU A 54 2.04 2.70 -17.16
N THR A 55 2.41 3.86 -16.63
CA THR A 55 1.84 5.16 -17.01
C THR A 55 2.60 5.87 -18.11
N GLY A 56 3.73 5.30 -18.56
CA GLY A 56 4.57 5.85 -19.61
C GLY A 56 5.47 7.00 -19.20
N LEU A 57 5.65 7.22 -17.90
CA LEU A 57 6.61 8.18 -17.34
C LEU A 57 8.05 7.66 -17.36
N ALA A 58 8.23 6.33 -17.38
CA ALA A 58 9.52 5.69 -17.57
C ALA A 58 9.45 4.66 -18.71
N ARG A 59 10.51 4.58 -19.53
CA ARG A 59 10.64 3.53 -20.54
C ARG A 59 11.03 2.22 -19.87
N LEU A 60 10.40 1.12 -20.24
CA LEU A 60 10.81 -0.22 -19.86
C LEU A 60 12.03 -0.64 -20.71
N ASP A 61 12.86 -1.52 -20.16
CA ASP A 61 14.01 -2.10 -20.91
C ASP A 61 13.63 -3.45 -21.52
N ALA A 62 12.70 -4.20 -20.89
CA ALA A 62 12.12 -5.42 -21.44
C ALA A 62 10.70 -5.63 -20.89
N GLY A 63 9.95 -6.54 -21.55
CA GLY A 63 8.61 -6.93 -21.14
C GLY A 63 7.50 -6.35 -22.01
N LYS A 64 6.25 -6.61 -21.59
CA LYS A 64 5.04 -6.15 -22.29
C LYS A 64 4.03 -5.59 -21.31
N ILE A 65 3.35 -4.52 -21.71
CA ILE A 65 2.29 -3.85 -20.94
C ILE A 65 1.05 -3.77 -21.82
N ASN A 66 -0.09 -4.22 -21.29
CA ASN A 66 -1.41 -4.03 -21.88
C ASN A 66 -2.33 -3.39 -20.85
N ILE A 67 -3.02 -2.31 -21.21
CA ILE A 67 -3.94 -1.56 -20.34
C ILE A 67 -5.27 -1.39 -21.09
N GLY A 68 -6.35 -1.93 -20.50
CA GLY A 68 -7.68 -1.87 -21.10
C GLY A 68 -7.76 -2.55 -22.47
N GLY A 69 -6.96 -3.59 -22.71
CA GLY A 69 -6.86 -4.25 -24.02
C GLY A 69 -5.91 -3.58 -25.01
N ILE A 70 -5.34 -2.42 -24.67
CA ILE A 70 -4.41 -1.67 -25.54
C ILE A 70 -2.97 -2.06 -25.22
N GLU A 71 -2.20 -2.46 -26.24
CA GLU A 71 -0.76 -2.71 -26.12
C GLU A 71 -0.02 -1.37 -25.95
N CYS A 72 0.67 -1.21 -24.81
CA CYS A 72 1.33 0.03 -24.42
C CYS A 72 2.86 -0.03 -24.46
N THR A 73 3.46 -1.19 -24.74
CA THR A 73 4.91 -1.43 -24.67
C THR A 73 5.69 -0.44 -25.56
N GLY A 74 5.27 -0.28 -26.81
CA GLY A 74 5.88 0.65 -27.78
C GLY A 74 5.27 2.05 -27.78
N ASN A 75 4.06 2.21 -27.25
CA ASN A 75 3.34 3.48 -27.19
C ASN A 75 2.60 3.62 -25.83
N PRO A 76 3.30 4.00 -24.77
CA PRO A 76 2.70 4.10 -23.43
C PRO A 76 1.57 5.14 -23.36
N LYS A 77 1.53 6.09 -24.29
CA LYS A 77 0.47 7.11 -24.35
C LYS A 77 -0.87 6.60 -24.89
N ALA A 78 -0.88 5.43 -25.54
CA ALA A 78 -2.09 4.90 -26.17
C ALA A 78 -3.27 4.72 -25.20
N ALA A 79 -3.00 4.35 -23.95
CA ALA A 79 -4.00 4.13 -22.91
C ALA A 79 -4.16 5.29 -21.92
N GLN A 80 -3.50 6.44 -22.10
CA GLN A 80 -3.57 7.55 -21.12
C GLN A 80 -4.98 8.07 -20.87
N HIS A 81 -5.86 8.01 -21.88
CA HIS A 81 -7.26 8.40 -21.74
C HIS A 81 -8.08 7.46 -20.84
N LEU A 82 -7.61 6.22 -20.63
CA LEU A 82 -8.22 5.23 -19.73
C LEU A 82 -7.67 5.32 -18.31
N THR A 83 -6.61 6.09 -18.07
CA THR A 83 -5.86 6.04 -16.82
C THR A 83 -5.85 7.37 -16.09
N GLY A 84 -6.10 7.33 -14.79
CA GLY A 84 -5.82 8.42 -13.87
C GLY A 84 -4.58 8.08 -13.04
N ILE A 85 -3.82 9.10 -12.64
CA ILE A 85 -2.59 8.93 -11.89
C ILE A 85 -2.63 9.89 -10.69
N VAL A 86 -2.38 9.35 -9.50
CA VAL A 86 -2.14 10.12 -8.27
C VAL A 86 -0.73 9.78 -7.79
N PRO A 87 0.28 10.58 -8.14
CA PRO A 87 1.67 10.33 -7.76
C PRO A 87 1.89 10.57 -6.26
N ASP A 88 2.98 10.04 -5.68
CA ASP A 88 3.37 10.30 -4.26
C ASP A 88 3.57 11.80 -4.03
N GLU A 89 4.33 12.47 -4.90
CA GLU A 89 4.48 13.92 -4.86
C GLU A 89 3.51 14.61 -5.82
N SER A 90 2.93 15.72 -5.37
CA SER A 90 2.00 16.49 -6.20
C SER A 90 2.74 17.25 -7.31
N ASN A 91 2.26 17.13 -8.53
CA ASN A 91 2.75 17.83 -9.72
C ASN A 91 1.82 18.97 -10.17
N LEU A 92 0.95 19.45 -9.28
CA LEU A 92 0.06 20.58 -9.55
C LEU A 92 0.79 21.91 -9.48
N TYR A 93 0.27 22.91 -10.18
CA TYR A 93 0.90 24.23 -10.33
C TYR A 93 0.71 25.07 -9.07
N PRO A 94 1.80 25.47 -8.37
CA PRO A 94 1.72 26.21 -7.11
C PRO A 94 1.13 27.62 -7.25
N GLU A 95 1.26 28.22 -8.43
CA GLU A 95 0.76 29.59 -8.73
C GLU A 95 -0.75 29.62 -9.01
N LEU A 96 -1.31 28.50 -9.45
CA LEU A 96 -2.75 28.37 -9.73
C LEU A 96 -3.53 28.12 -8.44
N THR A 97 -4.78 28.54 -8.44
CA THR A 97 -5.72 28.18 -7.38
C THR A 97 -6.11 26.69 -7.46
N GLY A 98 -6.74 26.15 -6.42
CA GLY A 98 -7.26 24.79 -6.46
C GLY A 98 -8.23 24.56 -7.61
N PHE A 99 -9.15 25.51 -7.82
CA PHE A 99 -10.11 25.44 -8.93
C PHE A 99 -9.45 25.52 -10.29
N GLU A 100 -8.48 26.43 -10.48
CA GLU A 100 -7.75 26.57 -11.75
C GLU A 100 -6.93 25.32 -12.07
N ASN A 101 -6.25 24.71 -11.09
CA ASN A 101 -5.54 23.45 -11.26
C ASN A 101 -6.46 22.35 -11.79
N LEU A 102 -7.64 22.17 -11.18
CA LEU A 102 -8.61 21.16 -11.62
C LEU A 102 -9.12 21.45 -13.04
N CYS A 103 -9.44 22.72 -13.33
CA CYS A 103 -9.86 23.13 -14.68
C CYS A 103 -8.76 22.90 -15.70
N PHE A 104 -7.51 23.15 -15.35
CA PHE A 104 -6.36 22.93 -16.22
C PHE A 104 -6.18 21.43 -16.52
N CYS A 105 -6.17 20.58 -15.48
CA CYS A 105 -6.07 19.14 -15.64
C CYS A 105 -7.21 18.59 -16.52
N ALA A 106 -8.45 19.02 -16.29
CA ALA A 106 -9.59 18.62 -17.10
C ALA A 106 -9.46 19.04 -18.57
N ALA A 107 -8.85 20.22 -18.82
CA ALA A 107 -8.61 20.70 -20.19
C ALA A 107 -7.62 19.83 -20.96
N LEU A 108 -6.59 19.27 -20.29
CA LEU A 108 -5.63 18.35 -20.90
C LEU A 108 -6.30 17.06 -21.42
N TYR A 109 -7.40 16.63 -20.78
CA TYR A 109 -8.23 15.51 -21.24
C TYR A 109 -9.35 15.93 -22.22
N GLY A 110 -9.32 17.16 -22.75
CA GLY A 110 -10.28 17.64 -23.75
C GLY A 110 -11.69 17.96 -23.21
N ILE A 111 -11.87 18.05 -21.90
CA ILE A 111 -13.17 18.35 -21.28
C ILE A 111 -13.56 19.81 -21.57
N ARG A 112 -14.77 20.02 -22.10
CA ARG A 112 -15.28 21.35 -22.47
C ARG A 112 -15.39 22.26 -21.24
N LYS A 113 -15.24 23.60 -21.46
CA LYS A 113 -15.18 24.60 -20.37
C LYS A 113 -16.34 24.52 -19.36
N ILE A 114 -17.57 24.38 -19.84
CA ILE A 114 -18.75 24.27 -18.95
C ILE A 114 -18.66 23.04 -18.07
N GLU A 115 -18.36 21.88 -18.66
CA GLU A 115 -18.29 20.60 -17.97
C GLU A 115 -17.12 20.55 -16.98
N ARG A 116 -15.92 21.03 -17.36
CA ARG A 116 -14.77 21.05 -16.45
C ARG A 116 -14.99 21.95 -15.24
N HIS A 117 -15.69 23.10 -15.39
CA HIS A 117 -16.04 23.98 -14.27
C HIS A 117 -17.01 23.29 -13.32
N LYS A 118 -18.00 22.54 -13.86
CA LYS A 118 -18.94 21.76 -13.07
C LYS A 118 -18.20 20.67 -12.28
N ARG A 119 -17.41 19.83 -12.95
CA ARG A 119 -16.65 18.75 -12.31
C ARG A 119 -15.64 19.25 -11.27
N ALA A 120 -14.95 20.36 -11.56
CA ALA A 120 -14.02 20.97 -10.61
C ALA A 120 -14.72 21.37 -9.30
N LYS A 121 -15.91 22.00 -9.38
CA LYS A 121 -16.70 22.35 -8.20
C LYS A 121 -17.18 21.12 -7.43
N GLU A 122 -17.71 20.12 -8.12
CA GLU A 122 -18.17 18.85 -7.52
C GLU A 122 -17.03 18.14 -6.79
N LEU A 123 -15.84 18.12 -7.38
CA LEU A 123 -14.67 17.49 -6.74
C LEU A 123 -14.16 18.31 -5.56
N LEU A 124 -14.10 19.64 -5.67
CA LEU A 124 -13.72 20.47 -4.53
C LEU A 124 -14.67 20.27 -3.35
N ASP A 125 -15.97 20.13 -3.61
CA ASP A 125 -16.96 19.80 -2.59
C ASP A 125 -16.74 18.41 -1.99
N THR A 126 -16.62 17.39 -2.84
CA THR A 126 -16.37 15.99 -2.44
C THR A 126 -15.14 15.85 -1.53
N PHE A 127 -14.08 16.60 -1.83
CA PHE A 127 -12.83 16.58 -1.07
C PHE A 127 -12.78 17.57 0.10
N GLY A 128 -13.86 18.35 0.32
CA GLY A 128 -13.93 19.36 1.39
C GLY A 128 -12.92 20.48 1.19
N LEU A 129 -12.75 20.95 -0.04
CA LEU A 129 -11.81 22.01 -0.42
C LEU A 129 -12.50 23.30 -0.91
N ASN A 130 -13.81 23.43 -0.74
CA ASN A 130 -14.59 24.58 -1.20
C ASN A 130 -14.05 25.93 -0.68
N ASP A 131 -13.76 26.02 0.62
CA ASP A 131 -13.27 27.25 1.25
C ASP A 131 -11.87 27.65 0.76
N ALA A 132 -11.12 26.68 0.24
CA ALA A 132 -9.79 26.89 -0.30
C ALA A 132 -9.76 26.95 -1.85
N ALA A 133 -10.88 26.78 -2.51
CA ALA A 133 -10.96 26.65 -3.97
C ALA A 133 -10.23 27.77 -4.72
N ASN A 134 -10.34 29.01 -4.22
CA ASN A 134 -9.77 30.22 -4.80
C ASN A 134 -8.40 30.62 -4.20
N ARG A 135 -7.84 29.83 -3.29
CA ARG A 135 -6.49 30.03 -2.75
C ARG A 135 -5.48 29.38 -3.68
N LYS A 136 -4.29 29.99 -3.79
CA LYS A 136 -3.16 29.39 -4.54
C LYS A 136 -2.76 28.06 -3.91
N PHE A 137 -2.46 27.06 -4.75
CA PHE A 137 -2.06 25.73 -4.33
C PHE A 137 -0.80 25.75 -3.44
N ALA A 138 0.12 26.69 -3.67
CA ALA A 138 1.29 26.87 -2.80
C ALA A 138 0.91 27.00 -1.31
N GLY A 139 -0.20 27.66 -1.00
CA GLY A 139 -0.69 27.89 0.37
C GLY A 139 -1.52 26.74 0.97
N TYR A 140 -1.67 25.62 0.28
CA TYR A 140 -2.38 24.46 0.80
C TYR A 140 -1.53 23.68 1.81
N SER A 141 -2.18 23.14 2.86
CA SER A 141 -1.54 22.17 3.73
C SER A 141 -1.20 20.88 2.96
N LYS A 142 -0.32 20.04 3.50
CA LYS A 142 0.08 18.78 2.86
C LYS A 142 -1.13 17.88 2.57
N GLY A 143 -2.06 17.77 3.55
CA GLY A 143 -3.31 17.01 3.36
C GLY A 143 -4.22 17.61 2.30
N MET A 144 -4.36 18.94 2.23
CA MET A 144 -5.13 19.62 1.18
C MET A 144 -4.50 19.43 -0.20
N LYS A 145 -3.17 19.51 -0.30
CA LYS A 145 -2.43 19.24 -1.53
C LYS A 145 -2.71 17.81 -2.03
N ARG A 146 -2.66 16.82 -1.12
CA ARG A 146 -2.95 15.44 -1.47
C ARG A 146 -4.37 15.24 -1.99
N LYS A 147 -5.37 15.83 -1.32
CA LYS A 147 -6.77 15.80 -1.75
C LYS A 147 -6.96 16.41 -3.14
N LEU A 148 -6.34 17.56 -3.41
CA LEU A 148 -6.44 18.21 -4.73
C LEU A 148 -5.76 17.38 -5.81
N THR A 149 -4.60 16.76 -5.52
CA THR A 149 -3.92 15.83 -6.44
C THR A 149 -4.80 14.64 -6.79
N PHE A 150 -5.51 14.09 -5.80
CA PHE A 150 -6.51 13.06 -6.02
C PHE A 150 -7.64 13.53 -6.93
N ALA A 151 -8.23 14.68 -6.63
CA ALA A 151 -9.30 15.28 -7.44
C ALA A 151 -8.85 15.49 -8.89
N ALA A 152 -7.61 15.96 -9.10
CA ALA A 152 -7.04 16.12 -10.44
C ALA A 152 -6.87 14.78 -11.18
N GLY A 153 -6.41 13.74 -10.49
CA GLY A 153 -6.23 12.40 -11.07
C GLY A 153 -7.52 11.73 -11.53
N ILE A 154 -8.67 12.12 -10.95
CA ILE A 154 -9.98 11.51 -11.27
C ILE A 154 -10.94 12.43 -12.04
N ILE A 155 -10.55 13.67 -12.39
CA ILE A 155 -11.46 14.66 -12.98
C ILE A 155 -12.03 14.24 -14.33
N HIS A 156 -11.32 13.43 -15.09
CA HIS A 156 -11.76 12.86 -16.36
C HIS A 156 -12.49 11.51 -16.22
N GLN A 157 -12.72 11.05 -14.97
CA GLN A 157 -13.43 9.80 -14.65
C GLN A 157 -12.79 8.55 -15.28
N PRO A 158 -11.50 8.30 -15.03
CA PRO A 158 -10.81 7.18 -15.64
C PRO A 158 -11.35 5.84 -15.14
N PRO A 159 -11.48 4.81 -16.01
CA PRO A 159 -11.83 3.45 -15.59
C PRO A 159 -10.71 2.74 -14.80
N ILE A 160 -9.46 3.20 -14.94
CA ILE A 160 -8.28 2.64 -14.26
C ILE A 160 -7.55 3.77 -13.52
N LEU A 161 -7.24 3.56 -12.25
CA LEU A 161 -6.58 4.55 -11.41
C LEU A 161 -5.29 3.97 -10.79
N PHE A 162 -4.17 4.65 -11.02
CA PHE A 162 -2.89 4.36 -10.39
C PHE A 162 -2.66 5.28 -9.21
N LEU A 163 -2.41 4.71 -8.03
CA LEU A 163 -2.18 5.44 -6.78
C LEU A 163 -0.80 5.08 -6.24
N ASP A 164 0.11 6.05 -6.23
CA ASP A 164 1.43 5.85 -5.65
C ASP A 164 1.47 6.44 -4.24
N GLU A 165 1.57 5.55 -3.24
CA GLU A 165 1.67 5.90 -1.82
C GLU A 165 0.59 6.93 -1.37
N PRO A 166 -0.72 6.67 -1.57
CA PRO A 166 -1.76 7.71 -1.51
C PRO A 166 -1.94 8.38 -0.15
N THR A 167 -1.53 7.73 0.95
CA THR A 167 -1.70 8.26 2.31
C THR A 167 -0.38 8.65 2.98
N THR A 168 0.74 8.53 2.26
CA THR A 168 2.07 8.82 2.82
C THR A 168 2.21 10.30 3.17
N GLY A 169 2.68 10.55 4.39
CA GLY A 169 3.07 11.88 4.86
C GLY A 169 1.92 12.85 5.10
N ILE A 170 0.68 12.40 5.21
CA ILE A 170 -0.48 13.21 5.62
C ILE A 170 -0.96 12.77 7.01
N ASP A 171 -1.75 13.63 7.66
CA ASP A 171 -2.32 13.35 8.97
C ASP A 171 -3.37 12.23 8.93
N VAL A 172 -3.66 11.64 10.09
CA VAL A 172 -4.57 10.48 10.23
C VAL A 172 -5.99 10.78 9.70
N ALA A 173 -6.50 12.00 9.93
CA ALA A 173 -7.85 12.37 9.48
C ALA A 173 -7.91 12.48 7.96
N SER A 174 -6.90 13.12 7.34
CA SER A 174 -6.76 13.21 5.88
C SER A 174 -6.57 11.83 5.25
N ALA A 175 -5.74 10.97 5.85
CA ALA A 175 -5.53 9.60 5.37
C ALA A 175 -6.83 8.77 5.41
N ARG A 176 -7.64 8.93 6.47
CA ARG A 176 -8.96 8.27 6.57
C ARG A 176 -9.90 8.72 5.45
N GLN A 177 -9.94 10.02 5.14
CA GLN A 177 -10.76 10.55 4.05
C GLN A 177 -10.30 10.03 2.69
N VAL A 178 -8.98 10.00 2.43
CA VAL A 178 -8.41 9.45 1.19
C VAL A 178 -8.79 7.98 1.03
N ARG A 179 -8.63 7.16 2.08
CA ARG A 179 -9.06 5.75 2.05
C ARG A 179 -10.55 5.58 1.76
N GLN A 180 -11.41 6.44 2.34
CA GLN A 180 -12.84 6.40 2.03
C GLN A 180 -13.11 6.70 0.56
N ILE A 181 -12.44 7.69 -0.03
CA ILE A 181 -12.58 8.04 -1.45
C ILE A 181 -12.13 6.87 -2.35
N ILE A 182 -11.00 6.22 -2.02
CA ILE A 182 -10.52 5.02 -2.74
C ILE A 182 -11.59 3.91 -2.70
N ALA A 183 -12.14 3.62 -1.52
CA ALA A 183 -13.20 2.63 -1.36
C ALA A 183 -14.48 2.99 -2.15
N ASP A 184 -14.83 4.28 -2.20
CA ASP A 184 -16.01 4.75 -2.96
C ASP A 184 -15.81 4.63 -4.47
N LEU A 185 -14.63 4.94 -4.98
CA LEU A 185 -14.27 4.78 -6.39
C LEU A 185 -14.28 3.30 -6.78
N HIS A 186 -13.70 2.44 -5.94
CA HIS A 186 -13.72 0.99 -6.14
C HIS A 186 -15.16 0.45 -6.18
N ARG A 187 -16.01 0.84 -5.24
CA ARG A 187 -17.43 0.44 -5.23
C ARG A 187 -18.22 0.90 -6.47
N LYS A 188 -17.78 1.98 -7.12
CA LYS A 188 -18.33 2.46 -8.40
C LYS A 188 -17.77 1.69 -9.61
N GLY A 189 -16.89 0.70 -9.41
CA GLY A 189 -16.33 -0.15 -10.46
C GLY A 189 -15.01 0.35 -11.06
N THR A 190 -14.38 1.38 -10.48
CA THR A 190 -13.05 1.80 -10.92
C THR A 190 -12.03 0.72 -10.58
N THR A 191 -11.21 0.32 -11.55
CA THR A 191 -10.05 -0.54 -11.30
C THR A 191 -8.95 0.29 -10.66
N ILE A 192 -8.38 -0.17 -9.56
CA ILE A 192 -7.38 0.59 -8.81
C ILE A 192 -6.11 -0.24 -8.63
N PHE A 193 -4.97 0.31 -9.06
CA PHE A 193 -3.65 -0.19 -8.76
C PHE A 193 -3.01 0.71 -7.71
N LEU A 194 -2.82 0.18 -6.50
CA LEU A 194 -2.35 0.91 -5.33
C LEU A 194 -0.95 0.44 -4.95
N THR A 195 0.03 1.33 -4.87
CA THR A 195 1.30 1.02 -4.21
C THR A 195 1.30 1.56 -2.78
N THR A 196 1.85 0.80 -1.86
CA THR A 196 2.04 1.25 -0.48
C THR A 196 3.15 0.44 0.21
N HIS A 197 3.74 1.02 1.25
CA HIS A 197 4.57 0.33 2.21
C HIS A 197 3.84 0.13 3.56
N TYR A 198 2.60 0.64 3.67
CA TYR A 198 1.75 0.45 4.85
C TYR A 198 0.93 -0.83 4.71
N ILE A 199 1.31 -1.85 5.46
CA ILE A 199 0.68 -3.18 5.42
C ILE A 199 -0.80 -3.11 5.78
N GLU A 200 -1.14 -2.34 6.84
CA GLU A 200 -2.53 -2.15 7.26
C GLU A 200 -3.41 -1.49 6.18
N GLU A 201 -2.85 -0.60 5.36
CA GLU A 201 -3.59 0.02 4.27
C GLU A 201 -3.93 -1.01 3.19
N ALA A 202 -2.94 -1.83 2.80
CA ALA A 202 -3.15 -2.89 1.84
C ALA A 202 -4.16 -3.94 2.34
N GLU A 203 -4.07 -4.32 3.63
CA GLU A 203 -5.01 -5.27 4.26
C GLU A 203 -6.45 -4.77 4.25
N ARG A 204 -6.65 -3.47 4.52
CA ARG A 204 -7.99 -2.86 4.62
C ARG A 204 -8.65 -2.57 3.28
N LEU A 205 -7.85 -2.28 2.25
CA LEU A 205 -8.37 -1.79 0.97
C LEU A 205 -8.31 -2.84 -0.14
N CYS A 206 -7.24 -3.64 -0.20
CA CYS A 206 -6.95 -4.45 -1.37
C CYS A 206 -7.62 -5.83 -1.32
N GLU A 207 -8.20 -6.23 -2.45
CA GLU A 207 -8.77 -7.57 -2.61
C GLU A 207 -7.69 -8.62 -2.84
N ARG A 208 -6.64 -8.21 -3.58
CA ARG A 208 -5.48 -9.03 -3.89
C ARG A 208 -4.21 -8.19 -3.79
N ILE A 209 -3.13 -8.79 -3.30
CA ILE A 209 -1.87 -8.11 -3.03
C ILE A 209 -0.73 -8.88 -3.69
N ALA A 210 0.15 -8.14 -4.37
CA ALA A 210 1.47 -8.60 -4.77
C ALA A 210 2.52 -8.03 -3.83
N PHE A 211 3.33 -8.89 -3.22
CA PHE A 211 4.51 -8.50 -2.45
C PHE A 211 5.70 -8.34 -3.38
N ILE A 212 6.28 -7.13 -3.39
CA ILE A 212 7.49 -6.84 -4.16
C ILE A 212 8.67 -6.55 -3.24
N VAL A 213 9.79 -7.22 -3.50
CA VAL A 213 11.06 -7.05 -2.78
C VAL A 213 12.20 -7.09 -3.80
N ASN A 214 13.13 -6.12 -3.71
CA ASN A 214 14.30 -6.05 -4.60
C ASN A 214 13.95 -6.16 -6.09
N GLY A 215 12.88 -5.50 -6.50
CA GLY A 215 12.42 -5.48 -7.90
C GLY A 215 11.72 -6.75 -8.36
N GLN A 216 11.44 -7.72 -7.50
CA GLN A 216 10.79 -8.99 -7.84
C GLN A 216 9.49 -9.20 -7.07
N ILE A 217 8.48 -9.76 -7.72
CA ILE A 217 7.25 -10.19 -7.04
C ILE A 217 7.52 -11.55 -6.39
N VAL A 218 7.48 -11.59 -5.04
CA VAL A 218 7.71 -12.82 -4.27
C VAL A 218 6.42 -13.63 -4.07
N ARG A 219 5.27 -12.97 -4.03
CA ARG A 219 3.96 -13.61 -3.87
C ARG A 219 2.83 -12.71 -4.37
N THR A 220 1.80 -13.31 -4.96
CA THR A 220 0.57 -12.61 -5.34
C THR A 220 -0.64 -13.48 -4.99
N GLU A 221 -1.49 -13.01 -4.08
CA GLU A 221 -2.68 -13.74 -3.63
C GLU A 221 -3.80 -12.80 -3.20
N ARG A 222 -5.00 -13.35 -3.01
CA ARG A 222 -6.12 -12.63 -2.37
C ARG A 222 -5.79 -12.35 -0.91
N THR A 223 -6.12 -11.16 -0.43
CA THR A 223 -5.88 -10.76 0.97
C THR A 223 -6.49 -11.76 1.96
N ALA A 224 -7.70 -12.23 1.70
CA ALA A 224 -8.36 -13.23 2.52
C ALA A 224 -7.61 -14.58 2.55
N ASP A 225 -7.00 -14.99 1.43
CA ASP A 225 -6.25 -16.26 1.35
C ASP A 225 -4.88 -16.14 2.02
N LEU A 226 -4.24 -14.97 1.95
CA LEU A 226 -3.02 -14.66 2.68
C LEU A 226 -3.20 -14.76 4.21
N LEU A 227 -4.35 -14.36 4.71
CA LEU A 227 -4.63 -14.34 6.15
C LEU A 227 -5.05 -15.71 6.71
N LYS A 228 -5.62 -16.60 5.91
CA LYS A 228 -6.09 -17.92 6.36
C LYS A 228 -5.05 -18.72 7.16
N PRO A 229 -3.80 -18.91 6.69
CA PRO A 229 -2.82 -19.73 7.40
C PRO A 229 -2.46 -19.19 8.80
N VAL A 230 -2.49 -17.86 8.94
CA VAL A 230 -2.14 -17.20 10.21
C VAL A 230 -3.36 -17.07 11.13
N GLN A 231 -4.56 -16.92 10.58
CA GLN A 231 -5.81 -16.86 11.36
C GLN A 231 -6.20 -18.18 12.02
N CYS A 232 -5.71 -19.31 11.50
CA CYS A 232 -5.92 -20.62 12.13
C CYS A 232 -5.09 -20.81 13.40
N LYS A 233 -4.14 -19.94 13.70
CA LYS A 233 -3.31 -19.99 14.89
C LYS A 233 -3.83 -19.05 15.96
N ASN A 234 -3.90 -19.56 17.19
CA ASN A 234 -4.08 -18.73 18.38
C ASN A 234 -2.72 -18.24 18.84
N VAL A 235 -2.48 -16.96 18.81
CA VAL A 235 -1.20 -16.34 19.21
C VAL A 235 -1.42 -15.50 20.47
N LEU A 236 -0.57 -15.72 21.48
CA LEU A 236 -0.51 -14.93 22.70
C LEU A 236 0.88 -14.30 22.80
N ILE A 237 0.94 -13.00 23.06
CA ILE A 237 2.18 -12.29 23.38
C ILE A 237 2.21 -12.05 24.88
N ILE A 238 3.26 -12.51 25.54
CA ILE A 238 3.51 -12.26 26.97
C ILE A 238 4.75 -11.37 27.06
N SER A 239 4.59 -10.20 27.65
CA SER A 239 5.71 -9.30 27.95
C SER A 239 6.15 -9.50 29.40
N VAL A 240 7.45 -9.73 29.61
CA VAL A 240 8.06 -9.98 30.92
C VAL A 240 9.17 -8.97 31.21
N ALA A 241 9.40 -8.67 32.48
CA ALA A 241 10.43 -7.70 32.90
C ALA A 241 11.86 -8.22 32.66
N ASP A 242 12.08 -9.52 32.87
CA ASP A 242 13.37 -10.19 32.69
C ASP A 242 13.14 -11.60 32.15
N ALA A 243 13.64 -11.87 30.95
CA ALA A 243 13.57 -13.20 30.34
C ALA A 243 14.95 -13.85 30.42
N GLY A 244 15.10 -14.88 31.28
CA GLY A 244 16.30 -15.71 31.28
C GLY A 244 16.54 -16.40 29.93
N ALA A 245 17.79 -16.69 29.60
CA ALA A 245 18.18 -17.26 28.30
C ALA A 245 17.47 -18.56 27.91
N ASN A 246 17.03 -19.39 28.89
CA ASN A 246 16.43 -20.71 28.63
C ASN A 246 14.92 -20.77 28.85
N LEU A 247 14.27 -19.61 29.02
CA LEU A 247 12.85 -19.56 29.40
C LEU A 247 11.91 -20.23 28.38
N CYS A 248 12.19 -20.13 27.11
CA CYS A 248 11.39 -20.80 26.07
C CYS A 248 11.48 -22.33 26.13
N GLU A 249 12.64 -22.88 26.47
CA GLU A 249 12.84 -24.35 26.63
C GLU A 249 12.12 -24.88 27.87
N GLU A 250 12.15 -24.13 28.97
CA GLU A 250 11.40 -24.48 30.18
C GLU A 250 9.90 -24.45 29.96
N LEU A 251 9.41 -23.40 29.27
CA LEU A 251 8.00 -23.28 28.88
C LEU A 251 7.58 -24.44 27.94
N TYR A 252 8.40 -24.79 26.97
CA TYR A 252 8.12 -25.91 26.08
C TYR A 252 8.05 -27.24 26.84
N THR A 253 8.93 -27.45 27.82
CA THR A 253 8.92 -28.66 28.66
C THR A 253 7.65 -28.74 29.51
N ALA A 254 7.20 -27.62 30.06
CA ALA A 254 6.01 -27.57 30.90
C ALA A 254 4.69 -27.57 30.12
N PHE A 255 4.69 -27.04 28.90
CA PHE A 255 3.50 -26.89 28.05
C PHE A 255 3.79 -27.36 26.60
N PRO A 256 4.03 -28.66 26.38
CA PRO A 256 4.44 -29.19 25.06
C PRO A 256 3.39 -29.02 23.95
N GLN A 257 2.14 -28.71 24.29
CA GLN A 257 1.06 -28.40 23.35
C GLN A 257 1.18 -27.03 22.70
N TYR A 258 2.08 -26.16 23.20
CA TYR A 258 2.30 -24.80 22.69
C TYR A 258 3.70 -24.68 22.06
N GLN A 259 3.82 -23.78 21.09
CA GLN A 259 5.10 -23.37 20.53
C GLN A 259 5.51 -22.03 21.14
N PHE A 260 6.77 -21.91 21.56
CA PHE A 260 7.30 -20.72 22.20
C PHE A 260 8.44 -20.12 21.38
N GLN A 261 8.42 -18.82 21.15
CA GLN A 261 9.46 -18.07 20.47
C GLN A 261 9.73 -16.75 21.20
N SER A 262 10.99 -16.33 21.25
CA SER A 262 11.39 -15.04 21.81
C SER A 262 12.31 -14.34 20.81
N ASN A 263 11.71 -13.57 19.91
CA ASN A 263 12.44 -12.80 18.90
C ASN A 263 12.78 -11.39 19.39
N ILE A 264 12.08 -10.92 20.43
CA ILE A 264 12.27 -9.60 21.01
C ILE A 264 12.60 -9.79 22.49
N PRO A 265 13.68 -9.19 23.02
CA PRO A 265 13.99 -9.26 24.44
C PRO A 265 12.80 -8.87 25.32
N GLY A 266 12.48 -9.69 26.33
CA GLY A 266 11.34 -9.45 27.21
C GLY A 266 9.97 -9.78 26.61
N GLN A 267 9.86 -10.37 25.41
CA GLN A 267 8.61 -10.86 24.85
C GLN A 267 8.67 -12.35 24.52
N ILE A 268 7.62 -13.06 24.90
CA ILE A 268 7.41 -14.46 24.57
C ILE A 268 6.18 -14.57 23.68
N ARG A 269 6.36 -15.10 22.49
CA ARG A 269 5.28 -15.44 21.54
C ARG A 269 4.89 -16.89 21.76
N VAL A 270 3.63 -17.13 22.07
CA VAL A 270 3.04 -18.48 22.27
C VAL A 270 2.08 -18.75 21.12
N GLU A 271 2.30 -19.81 20.36
CA GLU A 271 1.43 -20.22 19.25
C GLU A 271 0.77 -21.58 19.52
N SER A 272 -0.50 -21.70 19.13
CA SER A 272 -1.26 -22.97 19.22
C SER A 272 -2.37 -23.00 18.17
N LEU A 273 -2.78 -24.20 17.75
CA LEU A 273 -4.00 -24.40 16.95
C LEU A 273 -5.26 -24.30 17.82
N GLU A 274 -5.16 -24.64 19.10
CA GLU A 274 -6.24 -24.50 20.06
C GLU A 274 -6.13 -23.18 20.87
N PRO A 275 -7.22 -22.70 21.48
CA PRO A 275 -7.18 -21.51 22.33
C PRO A 275 -6.15 -21.64 23.45
N VAL A 276 -5.22 -20.69 23.54
CA VAL A 276 -4.20 -20.67 24.58
C VAL A 276 -4.81 -20.32 25.93
N ASN A 277 -4.61 -21.19 26.93
CA ASN A 277 -5.03 -20.90 28.29
C ASN A 277 -3.95 -20.05 29.00
N VAL A 278 -4.27 -18.79 29.24
CA VAL A 278 -3.32 -17.77 29.73
C VAL A 278 -2.96 -18.00 31.22
N GLY A 279 -3.94 -18.44 32.04
CA GLY A 279 -3.76 -18.54 33.50
C GLY A 279 -2.60 -19.43 33.95
N PRO A 280 -2.49 -20.68 33.48
CA PRO A 280 -1.36 -21.54 33.80
C PRO A 280 0.00 -21.00 33.39
N LEU A 281 0.08 -20.35 32.24
CA LEU A 281 1.32 -19.74 31.72
C LEU A 281 1.81 -18.59 32.60
N ILE A 282 0.91 -17.70 33.01
CA ILE A 282 1.25 -16.59 33.91
C ILE A 282 1.70 -17.14 35.25
N ARG A 283 0.97 -18.09 35.87
CA ARG A 283 1.32 -18.69 37.13
C ARG A 283 2.70 -19.35 37.12
N PHE A 284 3.01 -20.09 36.05
CA PHE A 284 4.31 -20.73 35.85
C PHE A 284 5.46 -19.70 35.81
N LEU A 285 5.26 -18.55 35.19
CA LEU A 285 6.24 -17.47 35.12
C LEU A 285 6.42 -16.81 36.51
N GLU A 286 5.33 -16.50 37.18
CA GLU A 286 5.35 -15.86 38.52
C GLU A 286 5.99 -16.76 39.57
N GLU A 287 5.73 -18.08 39.57
CA GLU A 287 6.36 -19.05 40.48
C GLU A 287 7.88 -19.11 40.30
N ARG A 288 8.42 -18.70 39.17
CA ARG A 288 9.86 -18.58 38.88
C ARG A 288 10.41 -17.18 39.15
N GLY A 289 9.61 -16.29 39.71
CA GLY A 289 10.00 -14.93 40.01
C GLY A 289 10.04 -14.03 38.79
N ILE A 290 9.50 -14.48 37.64
CA ILE A 290 9.44 -13.69 36.40
C ILE A 290 8.18 -12.84 36.43
N ARG A 291 8.36 -11.52 36.49
CA ARG A 291 7.24 -10.57 36.51
C ARG A 291 6.62 -10.43 35.13
N VAL A 292 5.36 -10.82 34.97
CA VAL A 292 4.58 -10.58 33.77
C VAL A 292 4.06 -9.15 33.77
N ILE A 293 4.33 -8.41 32.70
CA ILE A 293 3.90 -7.02 32.52
C ILE A 293 2.56 -6.99 31.77
N GLU A 294 2.45 -7.78 30.72
CA GLU A 294 1.27 -7.84 29.84
C GLU A 294 1.13 -9.24 29.25
N ALA A 295 -0.10 -9.70 29.11
CA ALA A 295 -0.45 -10.86 28.28
C ALA A 295 -1.62 -10.50 27.38
N ARG A 296 -1.40 -10.48 26.08
CA ARG A 296 -2.41 -10.10 25.10
C ARG A 296 -2.53 -11.11 23.97
N ARG A 297 -3.76 -11.37 23.53
CA ARG A 297 -3.96 -12.11 22.28
C ARG A 297 -3.50 -11.25 21.11
N HIS A 298 -2.67 -11.85 20.27
CA HIS A 298 -2.27 -11.26 19.02
C HIS A 298 -3.20 -11.80 17.93
N LEU A 299 -3.90 -10.90 17.25
CA LEU A 299 -4.67 -11.25 16.06
C LEU A 299 -3.69 -11.23 14.88
N PRO A 300 -3.44 -12.39 14.27
CA PRO A 300 -2.55 -12.44 13.12
C PRO A 300 -3.01 -11.51 12.01
N SER A 301 -2.09 -10.77 11.45
CA SER A 301 -2.31 -9.72 10.47
C SER A 301 -1.53 -10.00 9.18
N LEU A 302 -1.78 -9.20 8.15
CA LEU A 302 -0.99 -9.24 6.93
C LEU A 302 0.51 -8.96 7.19
N GLU A 303 0.84 -8.27 8.30
CA GLU A 303 2.23 -8.04 8.73
C GLU A 303 2.95 -9.36 9.05
N ASP A 304 2.29 -10.25 9.79
CA ASP A 304 2.86 -11.58 10.09
C ASP A 304 3.10 -12.38 8.81
N VAL A 305 2.17 -12.31 7.86
CA VAL A 305 2.32 -12.96 6.55
C VAL A 305 3.48 -12.35 5.76
N PHE A 306 3.58 -11.02 5.74
CA PHE A 306 4.64 -10.32 5.03
C PHE A 306 6.03 -10.71 5.58
N ILE A 307 6.21 -10.70 6.90
CA ILE A 307 7.46 -11.13 7.55
C ILE A 307 7.77 -12.59 7.22
N GLN A 308 6.78 -13.47 7.29
CA GLN A 308 6.96 -14.90 6.99
C GLN A 308 7.39 -15.15 5.54
N VAL A 309 6.83 -14.39 4.58
CA VAL A 309 7.09 -14.57 3.15
C VAL A 309 8.40 -13.91 2.71
N THR A 310 8.72 -12.74 3.27
CA THR A 310 9.85 -11.92 2.81
C THR A 310 11.08 -11.97 3.73
N GLY A 311 10.91 -12.39 4.99
CA GLY A 311 11.95 -12.30 6.03
C GLY A 311 12.25 -10.86 6.49
N ILE A 312 11.47 -9.86 6.03
CA ILE A 312 11.70 -8.44 6.32
C ILE A 312 10.76 -8.01 7.44
N GLU A 313 11.30 -7.48 8.55
CA GLU A 313 10.49 -6.90 9.61
C GLU A 313 9.84 -5.59 9.15
N ALA A 314 8.56 -5.40 9.50
CA ALA A 314 7.78 -4.23 9.09
C ALA A 314 8.41 -2.90 9.56
N GLY A 315 9.11 -2.88 10.69
CA GLY A 315 9.87 -1.73 11.16
C GLY A 315 10.99 -1.26 10.23
N LEU A 316 11.53 -2.14 9.39
CA LEU A 316 12.53 -1.80 8.38
C LEU A 316 11.93 -1.16 7.12
N MET A 317 10.64 -1.39 6.86
CA MET A 317 9.94 -0.80 5.71
C MET A 317 9.89 0.74 5.76
N GLN A 318 9.97 1.33 6.96
CA GLN A 318 9.83 2.78 7.18
C GLN A 318 11.18 3.52 7.29
N LYS A 319 12.27 2.86 7.71
CA LYS A 319 13.54 3.51 8.12
C LYS A 319 14.38 4.16 7.01
N GLU A 320 14.15 3.86 5.74
CA GLU A 320 15.05 4.34 4.66
C GLU A 320 14.74 5.77 4.17
N LYS A 321 13.54 6.33 4.40
CA LYS A 321 13.23 7.72 4.00
C LYS A 321 13.94 8.79 4.86
N GLU A 322 14.29 8.48 6.10
CA GLU A 322 14.99 9.45 6.98
C GLU A 322 16.46 9.69 6.59
N LYS A 323 17.12 8.72 5.96
CA LYS A 323 18.52 8.86 5.50
C LYS A 323 18.67 9.60 4.18
N ALA A 324 17.67 9.61 3.32
CA ALA A 324 17.72 10.30 2.02
C ALA A 324 17.37 11.80 2.10
N GLY A 325 16.72 12.26 3.18
CA GLY A 325 16.33 13.67 3.39
C GLY A 325 17.37 14.53 4.11
N GLY A 326 18.47 13.95 4.58
CA GLY A 326 19.49 14.64 5.40
C GLY A 326 20.75 15.12 4.69
N GLY A 327 20.83 15.02 3.37
CA GLY A 327 22.03 15.33 2.57
C GLY A 327 21.88 16.54 1.65
N GLY A 328 21.52 17.70 2.17
CA GLY A 328 21.41 18.91 1.34
C GLY A 328 21.54 20.19 2.15
N ASN A 329 22.68 20.39 2.81
CA ASN A 329 23.16 21.71 3.23
C ASN A 329 24.67 21.63 3.52
N GLN A 330 25.47 21.88 2.52
CA GLN A 330 26.74 22.53 2.61
C GLN A 330 27.05 23.25 1.29
#